data_b62b9509290ac20de468510dcc0f93a1
#
_entry.id   b62b9509290ac20de468510dcc0f93a1
#
_cell.length_a   1.000
_cell.length_b   1.000
_cell.length_c   1.000
_cell.angle_alpha   90.00
_cell.angle_beta   90.00
_cell.angle_gamma   90.00
#
_symmetry.space_group_name_H-M   'P 1'
#
loop_
_entity.id
_entity.type
_entity.pdbx_description
1 polymer ?
#
loop_
_entity_poly.entity_id
_entity_poly.type
_entity_poly.pdbx_seq_one_letter_code
_entity_poly.pdbx_strand_id
1 'polypeptide(L)'
;MTLIEWNDDKYSTQIDRFDEQHQNLFDLLNDLYDAMEEGKGQEEVGDALRELEEYTEYHFGDEEEFMKDCGYAHDCSECFHSHQDMHEEFAATVSEFREKHENGEFITMDVLEFARDWLDGHIAGDEPDQSYSDHFAEDAEDYELPRRTRPPVAPRPSRNNESF
;
A
#
# COMPACT_ATOMS: atom_id res chain seq x y z
N MET A 1 -7.98 7.40 16.43
CA MET A 1 -7.93 8.40 15.34
C MET A 1 -7.25 7.76 14.15
N THR A 2 -7.86 7.77 12.99
CA THR A 2 -7.27 7.17 11.79
C THR A 2 -6.46 8.23 11.04
N LEU A 3 -5.29 7.84 10.54
CA LEU A 3 -4.43 8.72 9.74
C LEU A 3 -4.99 8.90 8.33
N ILE A 4 -5.55 7.82 7.77
CA ILE A 4 -6.17 7.79 6.45
C ILE A 4 -7.40 6.89 6.49
N GLU A 5 -8.48 7.30 5.83
CA GLU A 5 -9.75 6.58 5.80
C GLU A 5 -10.16 6.28 4.36
N TRP A 6 -10.62 5.05 4.14
CA TRP A 6 -11.10 4.63 2.82
C TRP A 6 -12.42 5.33 2.44
N ASN A 7 -12.49 5.76 1.21
CA ASN A 7 -13.70 6.32 0.61
C ASN A 7 -13.82 5.79 -0.84
N ASP A 8 -14.87 5.04 -1.11
CA ASP A 8 -15.07 4.42 -2.42
C ASP A 8 -15.14 5.45 -3.56
N ASP A 9 -15.79 6.59 -3.33
CA ASP A 9 -15.92 7.63 -4.36
C ASP A 9 -14.56 8.24 -4.75
N LYS A 10 -13.61 8.22 -3.82
CA LYS A 10 -12.27 8.79 -4.02
C LYS A 10 -11.24 7.77 -4.49
N TYR A 11 -11.28 6.55 -3.93
CA TYR A 11 -10.18 5.60 -4.06
C TYR A 11 -10.48 4.35 -4.87
N SER A 12 -11.76 4.05 -5.15
CA SER A 12 -12.08 2.83 -5.88
C SER A 12 -11.52 2.85 -7.29
N THR A 13 -10.79 1.80 -7.64
CA THR A 13 -10.30 1.52 -8.99
C THR A 13 -11.32 0.79 -9.84
N GLN A 14 -12.46 0.39 -9.24
CA GLN A 14 -13.47 -0.50 -9.82
C GLN A 14 -12.99 -1.93 -10.09
N ILE A 15 -11.81 -2.26 -9.58
CA ILE A 15 -11.25 -3.60 -9.57
C ILE A 15 -11.19 -4.06 -8.11
N ASP A 16 -12.14 -4.91 -7.69
CA ASP A 16 -12.32 -5.32 -6.30
C ASP A 16 -11.04 -5.83 -5.66
N ARG A 17 -10.23 -6.56 -6.39
CA ARG A 17 -8.95 -7.09 -5.92
C ARG A 17 -7.99 -6.00 -5.49
N PHE A 18 -7.85 -4.93 -6.28
CA PHE A 18 -6.96 -3.82 -5.96
C PHE A 18 -7.54 -2.90 -4.92
N ASP A 19 -8.85 -2.69 -4.92
CA ASP A 19 -9.52 -1.94 -3.87
C ASP A 19 -9.32 -2.60 -2.49
N GLU A 20 -9.43 -3.91 -2.40
CA GLU A 20 -9.13 -4.68 -1.19
C GLU A 20 -7.66 -4.51 -0.76
N GLN A 21 -6.73 -4.58 -1.70
CA GLN A 21 -5.30 -4.39 -1.41
C GLN A 21 -4.99 -2.97 -0.94
N HIS A 22 -5.58 -1.96 -1.56
CA HIS A 22 -5.44 -0.57 -1.13
C HIS A 22 -6.01 -0.32 0.27
N GLN A 23 -7.16 -0.90 0.59
CA GLN A 23 -7.72 -0.84 1.95
C GLN A 23 -6.79 -1.49 2.97
N ASN A 24 -6.17 -2.61 2.63
CA ASN A 24 -5.18 -3.25 3.49
C ASN A 24 -3.94 -2.39 3.72
N LEU A 25 -3.47 -1.66 2.70
CA LEU A 25 -2.37 -0.69 2.86
C LEU A 25 -2.76 0.46 3.80
N PHE A 26 -3.98 0.96 3.70
CA PHE A 26 -4.50 1.98 4.62
C PHE A 26 -4.56 1.47 6.06
N ASP A 27 -5.05 0.24 6.26
CA ASP A 27 -5.10 -0.38 7.58
C ASP A 27 -3.71 -0.56 8.19
N LEU A 28 -2.74 -1.02 7.41
CA LEU A 28 -1.36 -1.19 7.87
C LEU A 28 -0.71 0.15 8.23
N LEU A 29 -0.96 1.19 7.46
CA LEU A 29 -0.47 2.53 7.76
C LEU A 29 -1.12 3.10 9.05
N ASN A 30 -2.42 2.88 9.23
CA ASN A 30 -3.12 3.26 10.44
C ASN A 30 -2.62 2.48 11.67
N ASP A 31 -2.32 1.19 11.52
CA ASP A 31 -1.75 0.38 12.60
C ASP A 31 -0.37 0.90 13.05
N LEU A 32 0.47 1.31 12.08
CA LEU A 32 1.76 1.95 12.38
C LEU A 32 1.57 3.29 13.10
N TYR A 33 0.63 4.10 12.63
CA TYR A 33 0.29 5.37 13.28
C TYR A 33 -0.17 5.16 14.72
N ASP A 34 -1.08 4.22 14.96
CA ASP A 34 -1.58 3.90 16.30
C ASP A 34 -0.46 3.42 17.23
N ALA A 35 0.43 2.56 16.73
CA ALA A 35 1.58 2.08 17.49
C ALA A 35 2.51 3.23 17.93
N MET A 36 2.72 4.20 17.06
CA MET A 36 3.55 5.36 17.38
C MET A 36 2.84 6.34 18.32
N GLU A 37 1.56 6.62 18.10
CA GLU A 37 0.77 7.55 18.91
C GLU A 37 0.58 7.04 20.35
N GLU A 38 0.36 5.74 20.50
CA GLU A 38 0.21 5.08 21.81
C GLU A 38 1.54 4.88 22.56
N GLY A 39 2.66 5.26 21.97
CA GLY A 39 3.99 5.09 22.55
C GLY A 39 4.39 3.63 22.71
N LYS A 40 3.94 2.77 21.80
CA LYS A 40 4.35 1.37 21.73
C LYS A 40 5.87 1.25 21.59
N GLY A 41 6.42 0.13 22.08
CA GLY A 41 7.85 -0.11 22.03
C GLY A 41 8.41 -0.22 20.62
N GLN A 42 9.73 -0.12 20.53
CA GLN A 42 10.50 -0.22 19.28
C GLN A 42 10.19 -1.51 18.49
N GLU A 43 9.91 -2.61 19.18
CA GLU A 43 9.58 -3.89 18.58
C GLU A 43 8.25 -3.85 17.82
N GLU A 44 7.20 -3.29 18.43
CA GLU A 44 5.88 -3.20 17.80
C GLU A 44 5.88 -2.25 16.58
N VAL A 45 6.58 -1.13 16.69
CA VAL A 45 6.76 -0.21 15.56
C VAL A 45 7.55 -0.87 14.43
N GLY A 46 8.60 -1.61 14.75
CA GLY A 46 9.39 -2.38 13.80
C GLY A 46 8.59 -3.46 13.08
N ASP A 47 7.73 -4.16 13.81
CA ASP A 47 6.84 -5.17 13.24
C ASP A 47 5.82 -4.56 12.28
N ALA A 48 5.22 -3.43 12.65
CA ALA A 48 4.27 -2.70 11.78
C ALA A 48 4.94 -2.19 10.50
N LEU A 49 6.17 -1.68 10.59
CA LEU A 49 6.96 -1.28 9.41
C LEU A 49 7.26 -2.45 8.49
N ARG A 50 7.61 -3.59 9.05
CA ARG A 50 7.92 -4.80 8.27
C ARG A 50 6.68 -5.30 7.55
N GLU A 51 5.55 -5.34 8.22
CA GLU A 51 4.27 -5.72 7.61
C GLU A 51 3.89 -4.78 6.46
N LEU A 52 4.07 -3.48 6.65
CA LEU A 52 3.81 -2.48 5.61
C LEU A 52 4.74 -2.68 4.41
N GLU A 53 6.04 -2.90 4.64
CA GLU A 53 7.02 -3.15 3.57
C GLU A 53 6.67 -4.41 2.76
N GLU A 54 6.44 -5.53 3.43
CA GLU A 54 6.11 -6.81 2.80
C GLU A 54 4.82 -6.73 1.99
N TYR A 55 3.80 -6.07 2.51
CA TYR A 55 2.54 -5.91 1.81
C TYR A 55 2.65 -4.95 0.63
N THR A 56 3.45 -3.90 0.75
CA THR A 56 3.76 -2.96 -0.33
C THR A 56 4.42 -3.69 -1.51
N GLU A 57 5.42 -4.51 -1.26
CA GLU A 57 6.07 -5.31 -2.29
C GLU A 57 5.11 -6.29 -2.97
N TYR A 58 4.26 -6.94 -2.19
CA TYR A 58 3.23 -7.84 -2.70
C TYR A 58 2.24 -7.12 -3.62
N HIS A 59 1.69 -5.99 -3.16
CA HIS A 59 0.70 -5.21 -3.90
C HIS A 59 1.26 -4.65 -5.19
N PHE A 60 2.43 -4.01 -5.15
CA PHE A 60 3.06 -3.43 -6.33
C PHE A 60 3.40 -4.48 -7.37
N GLY A 61 3.94 -5.61 -6.94
CA GLY A 61 4.22 -6.73 -7.84
C GLY A 61 2.97 -7.29 -8.51
N ASP A 62 1.89 -7.41 -7.76
CA ASP A 62 0.61 -7.91 -8.27
C ASP A 62 -0.02 -6.96 -9.29
N GLU A 63 -0.02 -5.68 -8.99
CA GLU A 63 -0.54 -4.62 -9.87
C GLU A 63 0.27 -4.51 -11.17
N GLU A 64 1.60 -4.50 -11.08
CA GLU A 64 2.48 -4.45 -12.25
C GLU A 64 2.36 -5.69 -13.14
N GLU A 65 2.22 -6.88 -12.56
CA GLU A 65 1.97 -8.11 -13.32
C GLU A 65 0.63 -8.06 -14.05
N PHE A 66 -0.40 -7.56 -13.37
CA PHE A 66 -1.70 -7.32 -13.99
C PHE A 66 -1.61 -6.37 -15.18
N MET A 67 -0.91 -5.25 -15.04
CA MET A 67 -0.71 -4.28 -16.10
C MET A 67 0.01 -4.87 -17.33
N LYS A 68 0.96 -5.77 -17.10
CA LYS A 68 1.65 -6.48 -18.18
C LYS A 68 0.72 -7.47 -18.87
N ASP A 69 0.00 -8.27 -18.11
CA ASP A 69 -0.81 -9.36 -18.61
C ASP A 69 -2.03 -8.89 -19.39
N CYS A 70 -2.61 -7.75 -19.01
CA CYS A 70 -3.78 -7.19 -19.71
C CYS A 70 -3.43 -6.26 -20.89
N GLY A 71 -2.15 -6.07 -21.17
CA GLY A 71 -1.67 -5.29 -22.30
C GLY A 71 -1.47 -3.80 -22.05
N TYR A 72 -1.79 -3.28 -20.85
CA TYR A 72 -1.60 -1.87 -20.52
C TYR A 72 -0.13 -1.42 -20.66
N ALA A 73 0.79 -2.25 -20.17
CA ALA A 73 2.22 -1.97 -20.29
C ALA A 73 2.70 -1.90 -21.76
N HIS A 74 2.03 -2.60 -22.65
CA HIS A 74 2.28 -2.53 -24.08
C HIS A 74 1.63 -1.31 -24.73
N ASP A 75 0.38 -1.00 -24.36
CA ASP A 75 -0.41 0.07 -24.97
C ASP A 75 0.09 1.46 -24.54
N CYS A 76 0.53 1.61 -23.30
CA CYS A 76 1.20 2.80 -22.80
C CYS A 76 2.46 2.45 -22.00
N SER A 77 3.55 2.17 -22.70
CA SER A 77 4.83 1.84 -22.07
C SER A 77 5.36 2.93 -21.15
N GLU A 78 5.20 4.20 -21.53
CA GLU A 78 5.64 5.34 -20.72
C GLU A 78 4.81 5.46 -19.42
N CYS A 79 3.49 5.23 -19.51
CA CYS A 79 2.62 5.24 -18.34
C CYS A 79 2.99 4.13 -17.36
N PHE A 80 3.24 2.93 -17.89
CA PHE A 80 3.66 1.78 -17.09
C PHE A 80 5.00 2.01 -16.38
N HIS A 81 6.00 2.52 -17.07
CA HIS A 81 7.29 2.81 -16.47
C HIS A 81 7.22 3.93 -15.43
N SER A 82 6.45 4.99 -15.68
CA SER A 82 6.20 6.03 -14.69
C SER A 82 5.54 5.47 -13.42
N HIS A 83 4.59 4.58 -13.57
CA HIS A 83 3.93 3.91 -12.46
C HIS A 83 4.90 3.01 -11.66
N GLN A 84 5.75 2.24 -12.36
CA GLN A 84 6.81 1.46 -11.72
C GLN A 84 7.80 2.32 -10.93
N ASP A 85 8.24 3.44 -11.51
CA ASP A 85 9.17 4.37 -10.86
C ASP A 85 8.56 4.91 -9.54
N MET A 86 7.27 5.22 -9.53
CA MET A 86 6.55 5.63 -8.31
C MET A 86 6.53 4.52 -7.27
N HIS A 87 6.27 3.28 -7.66
CA HIS A 87 6.32 2.12 -6.79
C HIS A 87 7.72 1.91 -6.18
N GLU A 88 8.76 1.98 -7.01
CA GLU A 88 10.15 1.83 -6.56
C GLU A 88 10.56 2.92 -5.58
N GLU A 89 10.17 4.16 -5.83
CA GLU A 89 10.44 5.28 -4.93
C GLU A 89 9.81 5.08 -3.55
N PHE A 90 8.55 4.68 -3.51
CA PHE A 90 7.86 4.43 -2.24
C PHE A 90 8.46 3.24 -1.49
N ALA A 91 8.70 2.13 -2.18
CA ALA A 91 9.30 0.93 -1.59
C ALA A 91 10.70 1.23 -1.02
N ALA A 92 11.52 1.98 -1.74
CA ALA A 92 12.83 2.41 -1.27
C ALA A 92 12.75 3.29 -0.02
N THR A 93 11.77 4.19 0.03
CA THR A 93 11.54 5.08 1.17
C THR A 93 11.10 4.29 2.41
N VAL A 94 10.17 3.36 2.28
CA VAL A 94 9.74 2.48 3.39
C VAL A 94 10.89 1.61 3.89
N SER A 95 11.68 1.06 2.98
CA SER A 95 12.88 0.28 3.32
C SER A 95 13.93 1.11 4.08
N GLU A 96 14.15 2.36 3.69
CA GLU A 96 15.03 3.29 4.40
C GLU A 96 14.53 3.56 5.82
N PHE A 97 13.22 3.74 6.00
CA PHE A 97 12.65 3.94 7.34
C PHE A 97 12.82 2.71 8.23
N ARG A 98 12.63 1.51 7.68
CA ARG A 98 12.87 0.27 8.41
C ARG A 98 14.33 0.14 8.82
N GLU A 99 15.27 0.45 7.93
CA GLU A 99 16.70 0.39 8.22
C GLU A 99 17.10 1.39 9.32
N LYS A 100 16.62 2.62 9.27
CA LYS A 100 16.83 3.62 10.32
C LYS A 100 16.27 3.15 11.66
N HIS A 101 15.08 2.57 11.66
CA HIS A 101 14.47 2.02 12.87
C HIS A 101 15.30 0.87 13.47
N GLU A 102 15.80 -0.05 12.64
CA GLU A 102 16.69 -1.15 13.07
C GLU A 102 18.00 -0.63 13.66
N ASN A 103 18.48 0.51 13.20
CA ASN A 103 19.66 1.20 13.72
C ASN A 103 19.38 2.02 15.00
N GLY A 104 18.18 1.96 15.54
CA GLY A 104 17.79 2.63 16.76
C GLY A 104 17.37 4.10 16.59
N GLU A 105 17.19 4.56 15.36
CA GLU A 105 16.66 5.89 15.10
C GLU A 105 15.13 5.91 15.29
N PHE A 106 14.62 7.01 15.80
CA PHE A 106 13.19 7.19 15.95
C PHE A 106 12.54 7.57 14.62
N ILE A 107 11.42 6.91 14.31
CA ILE A 107 10.56 7.31 13.22
C ILE A 107 9.68 8.46 13.70
N THR A 108 9.65 9.53 12.92
CA THR A 108 8.86 10.72 13.24
C THR A 108 7.49 10.66 12.56
N MET A 109 6.55 11.45 13.05
CA MET A 109 5.22 11.57 12.43
C MET A 109 5.30 12.08 10.98
N ASP A 110 6.31 12.86 10.63
CA ASP A 110 6.55 13.34 9.26
C ASP A 110 6.66 12.19 8.25
N VAL A 111 7.23 11.05 8.67
CA VAL A 111 7.34 9.83 7.88
C VAL A 111 5.96 9.26 7.55
N LEU A 112 5.08 9.22 8.53
CA LEU A 112 3.71 8.73 8.35
C LEU A 112 2.88 9.66 7.49
N GLU A 113 3.05 10.96 7.66
CA GLU A 113 2.38 11.95 6.81
C GLU A 113 2.85 11.84 5.36
N PHE A 114 4.15 11.63 5.14
CA PHE A 114 4.68 11.36 3.81
C PHE A 114 4.03 10.11 3.18
N ALA A 115 3.98 9.00 3.91
CA ALA A 115 3.39 7.75 3.41
C ALA A 115 1.89 7.91 3.13
N ARG A 116 1.17 8.61 4.00
CA ARG A 116 -0.25 8.95 3.79
C ARG A 116 -0.45 9.75 2.51
N ASP A 117 0.28 10.83 2.35
CA ASP A 117 0.14 11.75 1.21
C ASP A 117 0.53 11.05 -0.09
N TRP A 118 1.55 10.19 -0.05
CA TRP A 118 1.94 9.39 -1.19
C TRP A 118 0.85 8.38 -1.59
N LEU A 119 0.30 7.62 -0.65
CA LEU A 119 -0.79 6.68 -0.90
C LEU A 119 -2.05 7.39 -1.40
N ASP A 120 -2.42 8.51 -0.78
CA ASP A 120 -3.54 9.32 -1.19
C ASP A 120 -3.40 9.78 -2.65
N GLY A 121 -2.26 10.36 -3.01
CA GLY A 121 -1.98 10.83 -4.37
C GLY A 121 -1.85 9.69 -5.39
N HIS A 122 -1.22 8.58 -5.02
CA HIS A 122 -1.02 7.44 -5.91
C HIS A 122 -2.33 6.70 -6.24
N ILE A 123 -3.20 6.52 -5.25
CA ILE A 123 -4.46 5.78 -5.40
C ILE A 123 -5.58 6.66 -5.93
N ALA A 124 -5.72 7.88 -5.42
CA ALA A 124 -6.76 8.83 -5.85
C ALA A 124 -6.42 9.66 -7.09
N GLY A 125 -5.17 9.63 -7.49
CA GLY A 125 -4.44 10.52 -8.39
C GLY A 125 -5.19 11.29 -9.46
N ASP A 126 -4.90 12.59 -9.54
CA ASP A 126 -5.26 13.47 -10.67
C ASP A 126 -4.36 13.26 -11.91
N GLU A 127 -3.43 12.31 -11.83
CA GLU A 127 -2.45 11.98 -12.86
C GLU A 127 -2.86 10.71 -13.63
N PRO A 128 -2.24 10.42 -14.77
CA PRO A 128 -2.67 9.38 -15.72
C PRO A 128 -2.76 7.95 -15.15
N ASP A 129 -2.48 7.76 -13.87
CA ASP A 129 -2.51 6.45 -13.23
C ASP A 129 -3.92 5.90 -12.97
N GLN A 130 -4.95 6.77 -12.90
CA GLN A 130 -6.34 6.27 -12.98
C GLN A 130 -6.70 5.75 -14.37
N SER A 131 -5.88 6.03 -15.37
CA SER A 131 -6.15 5.57 -16.74
C SER A 131 -6.09 4.06 -16.88
N TYR A 132 -5.37 3.34 -15.99
CA TYR A 132 -5.40 1.89 -16.05
C TYR A 132 -6.75 1.32 -15.58
N SER A 133 -7.38 1.93 -14.59
CA SER A 133 -8.71 1.49 -14.13
C SER A 133 -9.77 1.70 -15.21
N ASP A 134 -9.71 2.81 -15.94
CA ASP A 134 -10.58 3.06 -17.08
C ASP A 134 -10.29 2.11 -18.25
N HIS A 135 -9.02 1.78 -18.47
CA HIS A 135 -8.60 0.84 -19.52
C HIS A 135 -9.06 -0.60 -19.21
N PHE A 136 -9.17 -0.96 -17.93
CA PHE A 136 -9.47 -2.33 -17.49
C PHE A 136 -10.91 -2.55 -17.03
N ALA A 137 -11.70 -1.52 -16.85
CA ALA A 137 -13.09 -1.65 -16.43
C ALA A 137 -13.92 -2.51 -17.40
N GLU A 138 -13.49 -2.60 -18.66
CA GLU A 138 -14.13 -3.44 -19.68
C GLU A 138 -13.64 -4.90 -19.66
N ASP A 139 -12.40 -5.17 -19.21
CA ASP A 139 -11.77 -6.49 -19.28
C ASP A 139 -11.63 -7.20 -17.90
N ALA A 140 -11.86 -6.50 -16.81
CA ALA A 140 -11.57 -6.99 -15.45
C ALA A 140 -12.46 -8.16 -15.01
N GLU A 141 -13.65 -8.32 -15.58
CA GLU A 141 -14.57 -9.40 -15.22
C GLU A 141 -14.13 -10.77 -15.79
N ASP A 142 -13.32 -10.78 -16.84
CA ASP A 142 -12.90 -12.01 -17.54
C ASP A 142 -11.47 -12.46 -17.17
N TYR A 143 -10.75 -11.72 -16.32
CA TYR A 143 -9.34 -11.98 -16.06
C TYR A 143 -9.11 -12.72 -14.74
N GLU A 144 -8.98 -14.04 -14.79
CA GLU A 144 -8.48 -14.85 -13.67
C GLU A 144 -6.94 -14.81 -13.64
N LEU A 145 -6.39 -13.86 -12.90
CA LEU A 145 -4.96 -13.87 -12.60
C LEU A 145 -4.59 -15.09 -11.74
N PRO A 146 -3.45 -15.73 -12.03
CA PRO A 146 -2.90 -16.70 -11.09
C PRO A 146 -2.69 -15.99 -9.76
N ARG A 147 -3.36 -16.47 -8.72
CA ARG A 147 -3.24 -15.91 -7.37
C ARG A 147 -1.80 -16.06 -6.91
N ARG A 148 -1.05 -14.96 -6.85
CA ARG A 148 0.14 -14.95 -6.03
C ARG A 148 -0.27 -15.32 -4.62
N THR A 149 0.46 -16.24 -4.01
CA THR A 149 0.25 -16.55 -2.60
C THR A 149 0.53 -15.29 -1.79
N ARG A 150 -0.51 -14.75 -1.17
CA ARG A 150 -0.40 -13.66 -0.22
C ARG A 150 0.65 -14.03 0.83
N PRO A 151 1.65 -13.19 1.11
CA PRO A 151 2.50 -13.42 2.25
C PRO A 151 1.62 -13.56 3.50
N PRO A 152 1.92 -14.53 4.39
CA PRO A 152 1.12 -14.70 5.59
C PRO A 152 1.14 -13.40 6.39
N VAL A 153 0.00 -12.72 6.44
CA VAL A 153 -0.18 -11.65 7.41
C VAL A 153 -0.14 -12.31 8.77
N ALA A 154 0.84 -11.94 9.58
CA ALA A 154 0.88 -12.41 10.96
C ALA A 154 -0.48 -12.14 11.62
N PRO A 155 -1.05 -13.11 12.37
CA PRO A 155 -2.32 -12.87 13.04
C PRO A 155 -2.17 -11.65 13.92
N ARG A 156 -2.99 -10.63 13.67
CA ARG A 156 -3.02 -9.43 14.52
C ARG A 156 -3.29 -9.89 15.94
N PRO A 157 -2.50 -9.45 16.93
CA PRO A 157 -2.85 -9.70 18.31
C PRO A 157 -4.27 -9.13 18.49
N SER A 158 -5.17 -9.96 18.99
CA SER A 158 -6.51 -9.54 19.34
C SER A 158 -6.39 -8.26 20.16
N ARG A 159 -7.01 -7.18 19.69
CA ARG A 159 -7.16 -5.98 20.52
C ARG A 159 -7.94 -6.41 21.74
N ASN A 160 -7.23 -6.80 22.79
CA ASN A 160 -7.84 -6.92 24.09
C ASN A 160 -8.29 -5.52 24.44
N ASN A 161 -9.58 -5.33 24.37
CA ASN A 161 -10.26 -4.15 24.83
C ASN A 161 -10.17 -4.13 26.37
N GLU A 162 -8.95 -4.08 26.90
CA GLU A 162 -8.74 -3.76 28.32
C GLU A 162 -8.80 -2.24 28.45
N SER A 163 -10.03 -1.75 28.52
CA SER A 163 -10.30 -0.43 29.01
C SER A 163 -10.00 -0.41 30.50
N PHE A 164 -8.91 0.23 30.87
CA PHE A 164 -8.74 0.76 32.21
C PHE A 164 -9.04 2.23 32.21
#